data_72d8e95e59ff4086b9d95baaba2c15aa
#
_entry.id   72d8e95e59ff4086b9d95baaba2c15aa
#
_cell.length_a   1.000
_cell.length_b   1.000
_cell.length_c   1.000
_cell.angle_alpha   90.00
_cell.angle_beta   90.00
_cell.angle_gamma   90.00
#
_symmetry.space_group_name_H-M   'P 1'
#
loop_
_entity.id
_entity.type
_entity.pdbx_description
1 polymer ?
#
loop_
_entity_poly.entity_id
_entity_poly.type
_entity_poly.pdbx_seq_one_letter_code
_entity_poly.pdbx_strand_id
1 'polypeptide(L)'
;IENILPYQSRLNGILENFLATETDFQSDFSAVREVKKMAIVVFSSNSSLCGAFNSNVIKELNGLIKKELANGIQLTIYPIGKKVKEAVFKMADVQKVDIEVSLSDHPSFDGISTITNELMAKFLNKEYDKVMLIYHHLKNTAVQKLMTETFLPIKLESNKAASQNLSGDYIVEPSKAEVLESLLPKALRTKMYACLLDSNASEHGARVVAMQVATDNANELINELTVLYNKTRQQAITSELLDIVGGAAALQSK
;
A
#
# COMPACT_ATOMS: atom_id res chain seq x y z
N ILE A 1 -3.05 1.87 -13.31
CA ILE A 1 -3.64 2.89 -12.43
C ILE A 1 -4.37 3.95 -13.24
N GLU A 2 -3.74 4.53 -14.28
CA GLU A 2 -4.31 5.62 -15.08
C GLU A 2 -5.72 5.34 -15.63
N ASN A 3 -6.05 4.08 -15.91
CA ASN A 3 -7.35 3.69 -16.44
C ASN A 3 -8.38 3.38 -15.35
N ILE A 4 -7.96 2.91 -14.17
CA ILE A 4 -8.88 2.49 -13.11
C ILE A 4 -9.36 3.67 -12.26
N LEU A 5 -8.51 4.66 -12.02
CA LEU A 5 -8.87 5.84 -11.22
C LEU A 5 -10.01 6.67 -11.85
N PRO A 6 -10.01 6.98 -13.17
CA PRO A 6 -11.13 7.64 -13.80
C PRO A 6 -12.41 6.81 -13.77
N TYR A 7 -12.30 5.48 -13.92
CA TYR A 7 -13.46 4.59 -13.83
C TYR A 7 -14.05 4.61 -12.41
N GLN A 8 -13.20 4.48 -11.40
CA GLN A 8 -13.61 4.55 -9.99
C GLN A 8 -14.25 5.90 -9.65
N SER A 9 -13.65 7.00 -10.10
CA SER A 9 -14.20 8.35 -9.90
C SER A 9 -15.58 8.52 -10.52
N ARG A 10 -15.78 8.04 -11.76
CA ARG A 10 -17.09 8.09 -12.41
C ARG A 10 -18.12 7.21 -11.70
N LEU A 11 -17.73 6.01 -11.28
CA LEU A 11 -18.61 5.09 -10.56
C LEU A 11 -19.03 5.69 -9.22
N ASN A 12 -18.10 6.28 -8.47
CA ASN A 12 -18.40 6.99 -7.23
C ASN A 12 -19.32 8.19 -7.47
N GLY A 13 -19.08 8.97 -8.53
CA GLY A 13 -19.96 10.09 -8.90
C GLY A 13 -21.40 9.65 -9.23
N ILE A 14 -21.58 8.52 -9.90
CA ILE A 14 -22.92 7.94 -10.17
C ILE A 14 -23.56 7.51 -8.84
N LEU A 15 -22.82 6.84 -7.96
CA LEU A 15 -23.31 6.43 -6.65
C LEU A 15 -23.71 7.63 -5.78
N GLU A 16 -22.89 8.67 -5.73
CA GLU A 16 -23.17 9.90 -4.99
C GLU A 16 -24.45 10.60 -5.50
N ASN A 17 -24.63 10.66 -6.82
CA ASN A 17 -25.84 11.23 -7.43
C ASN A 17 -27.10 10.44 -7.08
N PHE A 18 -27.03 9.11 -7.15
CA PHE A 18 -28.20 8.28 -6.80
C PHE A 18 -28.52 8.38 -5.29
N LEU A 19 -27.51 8.40 -4.45
CA LEU A 19 -27.68 8.57 -3.01
C LEU A 19 -28.21 9.96 -2.61
N ALA A 20 -27.84 10.99 -3.38
CA ALA A 20 -28.38 12.35 -3.15
C ALA A 20 -29.87 12.46 -3.51
N THR A 21 -30.35 11.64 -4.45
CA THR A 21 -31.76 11.64 -4.89
C THR A 21 -32.65 10.66 -4.13
N GLU A 22 -32.07 9.62 -3.54
CA GLU A 22 -32.77 8.60 -2.74
C GLU A 22 -32.39 8.76 -1.25
N THR A 23 -33.08 9.68 -0.57
CA THR A 23 -32.81 9.99 0.87
C THR A 23 -33.13 8.83 1.80
N ASP A 24 -33.98 7.90 1.41
CA ASP A 24 -34.44 6.76 2.23
C ASP A 24 -33.72 5.44 1.89
N PHE A 25 -32.75 5.44 0.97
CA PHE A 25 -32.02 4.22 0.62
C PHE A 25 -31.12 3.75 1.78
N GLN A 26 -31.47 2.61 2.36
CA GLN A 26 -30.66 1.93 3.35
C GLN A 26 -30.07 0.67 2.73
N SER A 27 -28.76 0.65 2.56
CA SER A 27 -28.05 -0.55 2.14
C SER A 27 -27.55 -1.32 3.38
N ASP A 28 -27.63 -2.63 3.33
CA ASP A 28 -27.04 -3.50 4.34
C ASP A 28 -25.52 -3.25 4.51
N PHE A 29 -24.86 -2.76 3.46
CA PHE A 29 -23.44 -2.36 3.49
C PHE A 29 -23.16 -1.04 4.21
N SER A 30 -24.17 -0.24 4.51
CA SER A 30 -24.06 1.01 5.26
C SER A 30 -24.43 0.87 6.74
N ALA A 31 -24.87 -0.32 7.17
CA ALA A 31 -25.32 -0.56 8.54
C ALA A 31 -24.18 -0.37 9.55
N VAL A 32 -24.25 0.70 10.33
CA VAL A 32 -23.31 0.96 11.43
C VAL A 32 -23.74 0.16 12.66
N ARG A 33 -22.81 -0.62 13.21
CA ARG A 33 -23.01 -1.48 14.38
C ARG A 33 -21.96 -1.19 15.43
N GLU A 34 -22.22 -1.63 16.67
CA GLU A 34 -21.16 -1.69 17.68
C GLU A 34 -20.07 -2.66 17.22
N VAL A 35 -18.82 -2.18 17.18
CA VAL A 35 -17.71 -2.94 16.62
C VAL A 35 -17.19 -3.92 17.66
N LYS A 36 -17.44 -5.21 17.47
CA LYS A 36 -16.90 -6.32 18.29
C LYS A 36 -15.91 -7.16 17.50
N LYS A 37 -16.11 -7.27 16.19
CA LYS A 37 -15.24 -8.03 15.28
C LYS A 37 -14.85 -7.18 14.08
N MET A 38 -13.56 -7.05 13.84
CA MET A 38 -13.03 -6.22 12.77
C MET A 38 -12.10 -7.03 11.85
N ALA A 39 -12.29 -6.88 10.54
CA ALA A 39 -11.33 -7.36 9.55
C ALA A 39 -10.43 -6.22 9.08
N ILE A 40 -9.15 -6.50 8.89
CA ILE A 40 -8.17 -5.54 8.38
C ILE A 40 -7.48 -6.15 7.16
N VAL A 41 -7.65 -5.54 6.00
CA VAL A 41 -6.93 -5.91 4.77
C VAL A 41 -5.70 -5.03 4.68
N VAL A 42 -4.54 -5.65 4.54
CA VAL A 42 -3.25 -4.94 4.56
C VAL A 42 -2.44 -5.30 3.33
N PHE A 43 -2.01 -4.28 2.61
CA PHE A 43 -1.23 -4.46 1.39
C PHE A 43 0.25 -4.20 1.66
N SER A 44 1.10 -5.12 1.22
CA SER A 44 2.56 -5.01 1.27
C SER A 44 3.22 -5.64 0.05
N SER A 45 4.52 -5.47 -0.08
CA SER A 45 5.29 -6.12 -1.12
C SER A 45 5.68 -7.56 -0.79
N ASN A 46 6.05 -8.30 -1.81
CA ASN A 46 6.67 -9.62 -1.67
C ASN A 46 8.19 -9.53 -1.46
N SER A 47 8.81 -8.48 -1.98
CA SER A 47 10.26 -8.30 -1.99
C SER A 47 10.71 -7.15 -1.05
N SER A 48 12.00 -7.13 -0.76
CA SER A 48 12.69 -6.06 -0.02
C SER A 48 13.15 -4.95 -0.98
N LEU A 49 13.97 -4.03 -0.49
CA LEU A 49 14.62 -2.95 -1.24
C LEU A 49 13.65 -1.89 -1.81
N CYS A 50 12.53 -1.70 -1.13
CA CYS A 50 11.56 -0.63 -1.39
C CYS A 50 11.56 0.45 -0.28
N GLY A 51 12.74 0.71 0.29
CA GLY A 51 12.87 1.70 1.38
C GLY A 51 12.02 1.37 2.60
N ALA A 52 11.33 2.37 3.14
CA ALA A 52 10.50 2.25 4.33
C ALA A 52 9.07 1.73 4.05
N PHE A 53 8.74 1.38 2.80
CA PHE A 53 7.39 0.98 2.37
C PHE A 53 6.76 -0.10 3.28
N ASN A 54 7.43 -1.25 3.43
CA ASN A 54 6.91 -2.35 4.24
C ASN A 54 6.94 -2.05 5.75
N SER A 55 7.99 -1.41 6.24
CA SER A 55 8.13 -1.07 7.66
C SER A 55 7.06 -0.09 8.12
N ASN A 56 6.68 0.88 7.28
CA ASN A 56 5.60 1.82 7.58
C ASN A 56 4.24 1.13 7.70
N VAL A 57 3.92 0.22 6.77
CA VAL A 57 2.67 -0.58 6.82
C VAL A 57 2.62 -1.43 8.09
N ILE A 58 3.71 -2.14 8.41
CA ILE A 58 3.76 -3.01 9.58
C ILE A 58 3.66 -2.20 10.86
N LYS A 59 4.28 -1.01 10.92
CA LYS A 59 4.20 -0.12 12.07
C LYS A 59 2.77 0.39 12.28
N GLU A 60 2.10 0.81 11.22
CA GLU A 60 0.70 1.27 11.27
C GLU A 60 -0.24 0.15 11.70
N LEU A 61 -0.09 -1.02 11.10
CA LEU A 61 -0.86 -2.21 11.46
C LEU A 61 -0.69 -2.56 12.94
N ASN A 62 0.54 -2.57 13.46
CA ASN A 62 0.81 -2.84 14.87
C ASN A 62 0.18 -1.80 15.80
N GLY A 63 0.22 -0.51 15.41
CA GLY A 63 -0.43 0.57 16.13
C GLY A 63 -1.96 0.36 16.21
N LEU A 64 -2.57 0.03 15.07
CA LEU A 64 -4.00 -0.24 14.98
C LEU A 64 -4.39 -1.49 15.78
N ILE A 65 -3.65 -2.59 15.65
CA ILE A 65 -3.90 -3.83 16.42
C ILE A 65 -3.88 -3.55 17.92
N LYS A 66 -2.85 -2.88 18.43
CA LYS A 66 -2.75 -2.56 19.86
C LYS A 66 -3.93 -1.72 20.35
N LYS A 67 -4.32 -0.73 19.56
CA LYS A 67 -5.45 0.15 19.87
C LYS A 67 -6.77 -0.62 19.95
N GLU A 68 -7.05 -1.43 18.92
CA GLU A 68 -8.35 -2.11 18.83
C GLU A 68 -8.45 -3.32 19.77
N LEU A 69 -7.34 -4.03 20.04
CA LEU A 69 -7.30 -5.08 21.08
C LEU A 69 -7.53 -4.49 22.48
N ALA A 70 -6.99 -3.29 22.78
CA ALA A 70 -7.25 -2.59 24.03
C ALA A 70 -8.73 -2.25 24.22
N ASN A 71 -9.48 -2.05 23.12
CA ASN A 71 -10.92 -1.86 23.10
C ASN A 71 -11.72 -3.19 23.19
N GLY A 72 -11.05 -4.34 23.31
CA GLY A 72 -11.69 -5.66 23.36
C GLY A 72 -12.22 -6.16 22.03
N ILE A 73 -11.80 -5.60 20.90
CA ILE A 73 -12.25 -5.98 19.55
C ILE A 73 -11.47 -7.20 19.06
N GLN A 74 -12.17 -8.19 18.56
CA GLN A 74 -11.55 -9.34 17.89
C GLN A 74 -11.10 -8.95 16.48
N LEU A 75 -9.82 -9.24 16.16
CA LEU A 75 -9.22 -8.84 14.90
C LEU A 75 -8.94 -10.04 14.01
N THR A 76 -9.30 -9.91 12.72
CA THR A 76 -8.92 -10.84 11.66
C THR A 76 -8.13 -10.09 10.60
N ILE A 77 -6.92 -10.55 10.31
CA ILE A 77 -6.02 -9.88 9.37
C ILE A 77 -6.01 -10.65 8.05
N TYR A 78 -6.18 -9.90 6.95
CA TYR A 78 -6.08 -10.33 5.57
C TYR A 78 -4.78 -9.77 4.96
N PRO A 79 -3.64 -10.48 5.10
CA PRO A 79 -2.35 -9.98 4.64
C PRO A 79 -2.18 -10.24 3.13
N ILE A 80 -2.10 -9.18 2.34
CA ILE A 80 -1.78 -9.24 0.91
C ILE A 80 -0.32 -8.85 0.74
N GLY A 81 0.51 -9.81 0.34
CA GLY A 81 1.96 -9.68 0.21
C GLY A 81 2.75 -10.38 1.33
N LYS A 82 3.92 -10.86 0.95
CA LYS A 82 4.78 -11.72 1.77
C LYS A 82 5.27 -11.03 3.04
N LYS A 83 5.66 -9.75 2.96
CA LYS A 83 6.30 -9.03 4.09
C LYS A 83 5.35 -8.82 5.25
N VAL A 84 4.10 -8.42 4.99
CA VAL A 84 3.11 -8.31 6.06
C VAL A 84 2.63 -9.68 6.53
N LYS A 85 2.52 -10.66 5.63
CA LYS A 85 2.18 -12.04 5.98
C LYS A 85 3.17 -12.61 7.01
N GLU A 86 4.48 -12.52 6.74
CA GLU A 86 5.53 -12.95 7.67
C GLU A 86 5.47 -12.24 9.03
N ALA A 87 5.14 -10.96 9.04
CA ALA A 87 5.00 -10.18 10.27
C ALA A 87 3.76 -10.61 11.08
N VAL A 88 2.61 -10.72 10.42
CA VAL A 88 1.33 -11.09 11.05
C VAL A 88 1.35 -12.52 11.58
N PHE A 89 1.99 -13.46 10.87
CA PHE A 89 2.05 -14.85 11.32
C PHE A 89 2.86 -15.07 12.61
N LYS A 90 3.71 -14.11 12.98
CA LYS A 90 4.44 -14.09 14.26
C LYS A 90 3.61 -13.56 15.44
N MET A 91 2.47 -12.91 15.17
CA MET A 91 1.59 -12.38 16.21
C MET A 91 0.66 -13.48 16.75
N ALA A 92 0.47 -13.56 18.07
CA ALA A 92 -0.39 -14.58 18.69
C ALA A 92 -1.85 -14.12 18.82
N ASP A 93 -2.09 -12.83 18.99
CA ASP A 93 -3.35 -12.29 19.50
C ASP A 93 -4.39 -11.95 18.41
N VAL A 94 -4.13 -12.33 17.16
CA VAL A 94 -5.01 -12.00 16.01
C VAL A 94 -5.32 -13.23 15.17
N GLN A 95 -6.54 -13.30 14.65
CA GLN A 95 -6.89 -14.29 13.63
C GLN A 95 -6.25 -13.91 12.29
N LYS A 96 -5.86 -14.90 11.51
CA LYS A 96 -5.10 -14.74 10.27
C LYS A 96 -5.76 -15.53 9.16
N VAL A 97 -5.89 -14.89 8.00
CA VAL A 97 -6.33 -15.56 6.77
C VAL A 97 -5.10 -15.81 5.91
N ASP A 98 -4.97 -17.01 5.39
CA ASP A 98 -3.88 -17.36 4.49
C ASP A 98 -4.28 -16.96 3.06
N ILE A 99 -3.66 -15.89 2.56
CA ILE A 99 -3.88 -15.39 1.20
C ILE A 99 -2.66 -15.71 0.35
N GLU A 100 -2.90 -16.02 -0.91
CA GLU A 100 -1.86 -16.30 -1.87
C GLU A 100 -0.99 -15.06 -2.14
N VAL A 101 0.32 -15.24 -2.05
CA VAL A 101 1.31 -14.16 -2.14
C VAL A 101 1.41 -13.60 -3.56
N SER A 102 1.08 -14.42 -4.57
CA SER A 102 1.12 -14.05 -5.99
C SER A 102 0.28 -12.83 -6.33
N LEU A 103 -0.80 -12.59 -5.58
CA LEU A 103 -1.73 -11.47 -5.81
C LEU A 103 -1.06 -10.09 -5.69
N SER A 104 0.02 -9.96 -4.89
CA SER A 104 0.77 -8.72 -4.76
C SER A 104 1.65 -8.43 -5.98
N ASP A 105 2.28 -9.46 -6.57
CA ASP A 105 3.17 -9.29 -7.73
C ASP A 105 2.39 -9.25 -9.06
N HIS A 106 1.30 -10.02 -9.11
CA HIS A 106 0.43 -10.12 -10.28
C HIS A 106 -1.01 -9.73 -9.91
N PRO A 107 -1.29 -8.41 -9.78
CA PRO A 107 -2.62 -7.94 -9.43
C PRO A 107 -3.68 -8.42 -10.43
N SER A 108 -4.63 -9.23 -9.97
CA SER A 108 -5.75 -9.69 -10.79
C SER A 108 -7.08 -9.24 -10.18
N PHE A 109 -8.02 -8.83 -11.04
CA PHE A 109 -9.36 -8.43 -10.61
C PHE A 109 -10.12 -9.60 -9.99
N ASP A 110 -9.99 -10.79 -10.57
CA ASP A 110 -10.70 -11.99 -10.10
C ASP A 110 -10.19 -12.45 -8.73
N GLY A 111 -8.86 -12.44 -8.53
CA GLY A 111 -8.27 -12.82 -7.25
C GLY A 111 -8.70 -11.89 -6.11
N ILE A 112 -8.65 -10.58 -6.32
CA ILE A 112 -9.07 -9.62 -5.30
C ILE A 112 -10.59 -9.59 -5.12
N SER A 113 -11.37 -9.84 -6.17
CA SER A 113 -12.83 -9.92 -6.11
C SER A 113 -13.31 -11.08 -5.25
N THR A 114 -12.60 -12.22 -5.28
CA THR A 114 -12.90 -13.37 -4.40
C THR A 114 -12.79 -12.98 -2.93
N ILE A 115 -11.69 -12.33 -2.54
CA ILE A 115 -11.48 -11.84 -1.18
C ILE A 115 -12.54 -10.78 -0.80
N THR A 116 -12.85 -9.89 -1.73
CA THR A 116 -13.85 -8.84 -1.52
C THR A 116 -15.24 -9.41 -1.30
N ASN A 117 -15.63 -10.42 -2.10
CA ASN A 117 -16.92 -11.10 -1.97
C ASN A 117 -17.01 -11.84 -0.63
N GLU A 118 -15.94 -12.49 -0.18
CA GLU A 118 -15.87 -13.12 1.14
C GLU A 118 -16.07 -12.08 2.26
N LEU A 119 -15.37 -10.95 2.20
CA LEU A 119 -15.51 -9.86 3.18
C LEU A 119 -16.93 -9.28 3.21
N MET A 120 -17.54 -9.06 2.04
CA MET A 120 -18.92 -8.59 1.91
C MET A 120 -19.90 -9.59 2.51
N ALA A 121 -19.78 -10.88 2.19
CA ALA A 121 -20.63 -11.93 2.74
C ALA A 121 -20.53 -12.02 4.25
N LYS A 122 -19.32 -12.02 4.81
CA LYS A 122 -19.07 -12.04 6.26
C LYS A 122 -19.60 -10.78 6.96
N PHE A 123 -19.55 -9.61 6.31
CA PHE A 123 -20.12 -8.39 6.85
C PHE A 123 -21.67 -8.45 6.88
N LEU A 124 -22.30 -8.93 5.81
CA LEU A 124 -23.76 -9.13 5.75
C LEU A 124 -24.23 -10.16 6.79
N ASN A 125 -23.48 -11.25 6.97
CA ASN A 125 -23.76 -12.31 7.95
C ASN A 125 -23.44 -11.88 9.41
N LYS A 126 -23.00 -10.63 9.64
CA LYS A 126 -22.64 -10.11 10.97
C LYS A 126 -21.47 -10.83 11.62
N GLU A 127 -20.60 -11.47 10.81
CA GLU A 127 -19.34 -12.03 11.29
C GLU A 127 -18.27 -10.95 11.49
N TYR A 128 -18.34 -9.87 10.69
CA TYR A 128 -17.56 -8.65 10.87
C TYR A 128 -18.49 -7.46 10.98
N ASP A 129 -18.18 -6.56 11.91
CA ASP A 129 -18.89 -5.30 12.12
C ASP A 129 -18.22 -4.14 11.38
N LYS A 130 -16.91 -4.29 11.11
CA LYS A 130 -16.10 -3.29 10.42
C LYS A 130 -15.00 -3.95 9.59
N VAL A 131 -14.73 -3.39 8.41
CA VAL A 131 -13.60 -3.77 7.56
C VAL A 131 -12.76 -2.53 7.29
N MET A 132 -11.46 -2.63 7.53
CA MET A 132 -10.51 -1.54 7.27
C MET A 132 -9.47 -1.95 6.23
N LEU A 133 -8.98 -0.96 5.48
CA LEU A 133 -7.89 -1.12 4.53
C LEU A 133 -6.67 -0.33 4.99
N ILE A 134 -5.48 -0.94 4.86
CA ILE A 134 -4.18 -0.27 5.02
C ILE A 134 -3.40 -0.47 3.73
N TYR A 135 -3.15 0.60 3.01
CA TYR A 135 -2.45 0.58 1.72
C TYR A 135 -1.69 1.87 1.48
N HIS A 136 -0.80 1.88 0.49
CA HIS A 136 -0.13 3.11 0.07
C HIS A 136 -0.81 3.70 -1.16
N HIS A 137 -1.05 5.00 -1.10
CA HIS A 137 -1.51 5.81 -2.23
C HIS A 137 -0.34 6.50 -2.91
N LEU A 138 -0.22 6.30 -4.22
CA LEU A 138 0.80 6.92 -5.06
C LEU A 138 0.42 8.36 -5.40
N LYS A 139 1.01 9.33 -4.73
CA LYS A 139 0.85 10.74 -5.11
C LYS A 139 1.74 11.10 -6.31
N ASN A 140 2.99 10.68 -6.25
CA ASN A 140 3.99 10.74 -7.32
C ASN A 140 5.08 9.69 -7.03
N THR A 141 6.03 9.50 -7.96
CA THR A 141 7.11 8.50 -7.82
C THR A 141 7.93 8.68 -6.52
N ALA A 142 8.10 9.92 -6.06
CA ALA A 142 8.89 10.21 -4.85
C ALA A 142 8.08 10.14 -3.56
N VAL A 143 6.74 10.28 -3.62
CA VAL A 143 5.88 10.42 -2.44
C VAL A 143 4.77 9.37 -2.48
N GLN A 144 4.84 8.42 -1.56
CA GLN A 144 3.80 7.44 -1.29
C GLN A 144 3.18 7.74 0.07
N LYS A 145 1.86 7.91 0.12
CA LYS A 145 1.13 8.21 1.35
C LYS A 145 0.48 6.93 1.88
N LEU A 146 0.82 6.57 3.12
CA LEU A 146 0.12 5.49 3.82
C LEU A 146 -1.30 5.93 4.15
N MET A 147 -2.28 5.12 3.75
CA MET A 147 -3.70 5.35 3.97
C MET A 147 -4.29 4.24 4.83
N THR A 148 -5.07 4.66 5.81
CA THR A 148 -5.86 3.76 6.67
C THR A 148 -7.30 4.23 6.59
N GLU A 149 -8.17 3.44 5.95
CA GLU A 149 -9.56 3.84 5.74
C GLU A 149 -10.55 2.73 6.04
N THR A 150 -11.79 3.12 6.34
CA THR A 150 -12.88 2.18 6.53
C THR A 150 -13.43 1.78 5.16
N PHE A 151 -13.45 0.47 4.91
CA PHE A 151 -14.02 -0.14 3.72
C PHE A 151 -15.50 -0.45 3.90
N LEU A 152 -15.84 -1.10 5.01
CA LEU A 152 -17.21 -1.36 5.45
C LEU A 152 -17.35 -0.97 6.93
N PRO A 153 -18.49 -0.39 7.35
CA PRO A 153 -19.61 0.06 6.54
C PRO A 153 -19.25 1.21 5.59
N ILE A 154 -19.96 1.30 4.46
CA ILE A 154 -19.82 2.40 3.51
C ILE A 154 -20.40 3.65 4.16
N LYS A 155 -19.63 4.72 4.20
CA LYS A 155 -20.17 6.03 4.56
C LYS A 155 -20.89 6.60 3.36
N LEU A 156 -22.18 6.64 3.42
CA LEU A 156 -23.05 7.29 2.44
C LEU A 156 -23.10 8.80 2.76
N GLU A 157 -21.96 9.49 2.66
CA GLU A 157 -21.96 10.94 2.80
C GLU A 157 -22.46 11.56 1.50
N SER A 158 -23.67 12.12 1.52
CA SER A 158 -24.13 13.00 0.46
C SER A 158 -23.31 14.30 0.52
N ASN A 159 -22.21 14.37 -0.22
CA ASN A 159 -21.48 15.61 -0.43
C ASN A 159 -22.34 16.56 -1.26
N LYS A 160 -23.19 17.34 -0.59
CA LYS A 160 -24.04 18.37 -1.22
C LYS A 160 -23.25 19.39 -2.05
N ALA A 161 -21.96 19.49 -1.88
CA ALA A 161 -21.09 20.38 -2.64
C ALA A 161 -20.66 19.82 -4.00
N ALA A 162 -20.62 18.48 -4.17
CA ALA A 162 -20.27 17.85 -5.46
C ALA A 162 -21.47 17.72 -6.41
N SER A 163 -22.68 17.81 -5.86
CA SER A 163 -23.94 17.66 -6.62
C SER A 163 -24.23 18.81 -7.60
N GLN A 164 -23.51 19.92 -7.52
CA GLN A 164 -23.75 21.08 -8.40
C GLN A 164 -23.20 20.95 -9.82
N ASN A 165 -22.33 19.98 -10.10
CA ASN A 165 -21.70 19.84 -11.42
C ASN A 165 -22.09 18.57 -12.20
N LEU A 166 -22.95 17.71 -11.66
CA LEU A 166 -23.38 16.46 -12.29
C LEU A 166 -24.92 16.33 -12.33
N SER A 167 -25.63 17.42 -12.59
CA SER A 167 -27.08 17.42 -12.83
C SER A 167 -27.42 16.79 -14.20
N GLY A 168 -27.01 15.53 -14.40
CA GLY A 168 -27.58 14.69 -15.45
C GLY A 168 -28.75 13.91 -14.87
N ASP A 169 -29.95 14.18 -15.31
CA ASP A 169 -31.09 13.29 -15.08
C ASP A 169 -30.78 11.96 -15.74
N TYR A 170 -30.30 10.99 -14.94
CA TYR A 170 -30.09 9.63 -15.44
C TYR A 170 -31.48 8.97 -15.59
N ILE A 171 -31.76 8.46 -16.77
CA ILE A 171 -32.90 7.56 -16.98
C ILE A 171 -32.48 6.20 -16.41
N VAL A 172 -33.22 5.73 -15.42
CA VAL A 172 -32.89 4.51 -14.67
C VAL A 172 -33.99 3.49 -14.84
N GLU A 173 -33.63 2.29 -15.25
CA GLU A 173 -34.54 1.15 -15.38
C GLU A 173 -33.94 -0.07 -14.66
N PRO A 174 -34.68 -0.86 -13.88
CA PRO A 174 -36.11 -0.73 -13.60
C PRO A 174 -36.41 0.27 -12.46
N SER A 175 -35.54 0.41 -11.46
CA SER A 175 -35.66 1.38 -10.35
C SER A 175 -34.29 1.81 -9.86
N LYS A 176 -34.19 3.01 -9.24
CA LYS A 176 -32.92 3.51 -8.67
C LYS A 176 -32.41 2.61 -7.56
N ALA A 177 -33.30 2.08 -6.72
CA ALA A 177 -32.93 1.21 -5.61
C ALA A 177 -32.27 -0.11 -6.10
N GLU A 178 -32.85 -0.77 -7.09
CA GLU A 178 -32.32 -2.00 -7.68
C GLU A 178 -30.95 -1.78 -8.35
N VAL A 179 -30.82 -0.64 -9.04
CA VAL A 179 -29.55 -0.26 -9.66
C VAL A 179 -28.50 0.00 -8.60
N LEU A 180 -28.81 0.70 -7.51
CA LEU A 180 -27.90 0.91 -6.37
C LEU A 180 -27.47 -0.41 -5.73
N GLU A 181 -28.40 -1.33 -5.50
CA GLU A 181 -28.13 -2.66 -4.94
C GLU A 181 -27.16 -3.46 -5.81
N SER A 182 -27.25 -3.33 -7.13
CA SER A 182 -26.34 -3.99 -8.07
C SER A 182 -24.99 -3.28 -8.23
N LEU A 183 -24.97 -1.94 -8.10
CA LEU A 183 -23.77 -1.14 -8.26
C LEU A 183 -22.84 -1.17 -7.04
N LEU A 184 -23.39 -1.23 -5.83
CA LEU A 184 -22.59 -1.22 -4.59
C LEU A 184 -21.56 -2.35 -4.53
N PRO A 185 -21.89 -3.63 -4.80
CA PRO A 185 -20.89 -4.70 -4.83
C PRO A 185 -19.84 -4.50 -5.94
N LYS A 186 -20.23 -3.93 -7.09
CA LYS A 186 -19.28 -3.62 -8.17
C LYS A 186 -18.33 -2.51 -7.75
N ALA A 187 -18.84 -1.46 -7.10
CA ALA A 187 -18.03 -0.35 -6.60
C ALA A 187 -17.04 -0.82 -5.54
N LEU A 188 -17.46 -1.68 -4.61
CA LEU A 188 -16.60 -2.25 -3.59
C LEU A 188 -15.47 -3.10 -4.20
N ARG A 189 -15.78 -3.98 -5.16
CA ARG A 189 -14.75 -4.75 -5.87
C ARG A 189 -13.77 -3.85 -6.61
N THR A 190 -14.28 -2.83 -7.31
CA THR A 190 -13.45 -1.87 -8.01
C THR A 190 -12.57 -1.07 -7.05
N LYS A 191 -13.10 -0.64 -5.91
CA LYS A 191 -12.34 0.08 -4.87
C LYS A 191 -11.20 -0.79 -4.32
N MET A 192 -11.49 -2.04 -3.98
CA MET A 192 -10.49 -2.96 -3.46
C MET A 192 -9.38 -3.23 -4.50
N TYR A 193 -9.75 -3.40 -5.76
CA TYR A 193 -8.80 -3.57 -6.85
C TYR A 193 -7.95 -2.31 -7.08
N ALA A 194 -8.56 -1.13 -7.00
CA ALA A 194 -7.83 0.13 -7.12
C ALA A 194 -6.80 0.29 -5.97
N CYS A 195 -7.15 -0.07 -4.72
CA CYS A 195 -6.22 -0.07 -3.60
C CYS A 195 -5.04 -1.05 -3.80
N LEU A 196 -5.29 -2.23 -4.36
CA LEU A 196 -4.25 -3.20 -4.71
C LEU A 196 -3.28 -2.64 -5.76
N LEU A 197 -3.82 -2.05 -6.84
CA LEU A 197 -3.00 -1.44 -7.90
C LEU A 197 -2.23 -0.22 -7.39
N ASP A 198 -2.85 0.61 -6.57
CA ASP A 198 -2.24 1.81 -6.01
C ASP A 198 -1.09 1.43 -5.06
N SER A 199 -1.29 0.41 -4.22
CA SER A 199 -0.24 -0.11 -3.36
C SER A 199 0.92 -0.74 -4.16
N ASN A 200 0.62 -1.50 -5.23
CA ASN A 200 1.63 -2.09 -6.10
C ASN A 200 2.47 -1.02 -6.82
N ALA A 201 1.82 0.00 -7.38
CA ALA A 201 2.54 1.11 -8.03
C ALA A 201 3.34 1.95 -7.02
N SER A 202 2.81 2.14 -5.81
CA SER A 202 3.53 2.81 -4.72
C SER A 202 4.79 2.05 -4.31
N GLU A 203 4.73 0.71 -4.29
CA GLU A 203 5.87 -0.17 -4.05
C GLU A 203 6.97 0.03 -5.10
N HIS A 204 6.57 0.00 -6.39
CA HIS A 204 7.53 0.21 -7.49
C HIS A 204 8.12 1.62 -7.44
N GLY A 205 7.34 2.65 -7.16
CA GLY A 205 7.82 4.01 -6.96
C GLY A 205 8.84 4.11 -5.83
N ALA A 206 8.52 3.53 -4.67
CA ALA A 206 9.43 3.49 -3.52
C ALA A 206 10.74 2.76 -3.83
N ARG A 207 10.66 1.66 -4.60
CA ARG A 207 11.84 0.91 -5.03
C ARG A 207 12.72 1.71 -5.97
N VAL A 208 12.16 2.42 -6.95
CA VAL A 208 12.91 3.28 -7.88
C VAL A 208 13.69 4.33 -7.09
N VAL A 209 13.07 5.02 -6.15
CA VAL A 209 13.73 6.03 -5.32
C VAL A 209 14.83 5.39 -4.46
N ALA A 210 14.57 4.26 -3.81
CA ALA A 210 15.56 3.59 -2.98
C ALA A 210 16.78 3.12 -3.79
N MET A 211 16.57 2.62 -5.01
CA MET A 211 17.65 2.21 -5.91
C MET A 211 18.44 3.40 -6.45
N GLN A 212 17.79 4.53 -6.73
CA GLN A 212 18.48 5.76 -7.12
C GLN A 212 19.43 6.23 -6.01
N VAL A 213 18.94 6.32 -4.78
CA VAL A 213 19.78 6.69 -3.63
C VAL A 213 20.95 5.73 -3.43
N ALA A 214 20.70 4.41 -3.59
CA ALA A 214 21.76 3.41 -3.50
C ALA A 214 22.82 3.59 -4.59
N THR A 215 22.41 3.92 -5.82
CA THR A 215 23.32 4.18 -6.94
C THR A 215 24.16 5.43 -6.70
N ASP A 216 23.55 6.50 -6.20
CA ASP A 216 24.25 7.75 -5.91
C ASP A 216 25.30 7.55 -4.81
N ASN A 217 24.95 6.85 -3.72
CA ASN A 217 25.89 6.49 -2.65
C ASN A 217 27.04 5.59 -3.15
N ALA A 218 26.75 4.64 -4.04
CA ALA A 218 27.77 3.78 -4.63
C ALA A 218 28.77 4.57 -5.50
N ASN A 219 28.28 5.53 -6.28
CA ASN A 219 29.13 6.40 -7.09
C ASN A 219 30.02 7.29 -6.21
N GLU A 220 29.51 7.85 -5.12
CA GLU A 220 30.28 8.62 -4.16
C GLU A 220 31.41 7.76 -3.55
N LEU A 221 31.10 6.56 -3.08
CA LEU A 221 32.08 5.63 -2.54
C LEU A 221 33.16 5.23 -3.57
N ILE A 222 32.78 5.01 -4.84
CA ILE A 222 33.75 4.73 -5.91
C ILE A 222 34.72 5.90 -6.10
N ASN A 223 34.23 7.14 -6.06
CA ASN A 223 35.07 8.32 -6.18
C ASN A 223 36.05 8.44 -4.99
N GLU A 224 35.56 8.26 -3.77
CA GLU A 224 36.42 8.27 -2.57
C GLU A 224 37.53 7.20 -2.64
N LEU A 225 37.15 5.97 -2.99
CA LEU A 225 38.09 4.86 -3.12
C LEU A 225 39.09 5.09 -4.24
N THR A 226 38.69 5.71 -5.35
CA THR A 226 39.60 6.07 -6.44
C THR A 226 40.64 7.08 -6.01
N VAL A 227 40.24 8.11 -5.27
CA VAL A 227 41.17 9.11 -4.68
C VAL A 227 42.12 8.45 -3.71
N LEU A 228 41.62 7.61 -2.79
CA LEU A 228 42.45 6.88 -1.82
C LEU A 228 43.44 5.94 -2.52
N TYR A 229 43.01 5.19 -3.52
CA TYR A 229 43.87 4.31 -4.32
C TYR A 229 45.02 5.09 -4.98
N ASN A 230 44.73 6.20 -5.64
CA ASN A 230 45.73 7.01 -6.29
C ASN A 230 46.71 7.59 -5.30
N LYS A 231 46.26 8.06 -4.13
CA LYS A 231 47.14 8.52 -3.04
C LYS A 231 48.06 7.42 -2.51
N THR A 232 47.50 6.25 -2.24
CA THR A 232 48.28 5.09 -1.74
C THR A 232 49.27 4.62 -2.80
N ARG A 233 48.87 4.58 -4.07
CA ARG A 233 49.79 4.25 -5.19
C ARG A 233 50.94 5.22 -5.29
N GLN A 234 50.69 6.55 -5.19
CA GLN A 234 51.75 7.55 -5.20
C GLN A 234 52.69 7.39 -3.99
N GLN A 235 52.17 7.13 -2.80
CA GLN A 235 52.96 6.87 -1.61
C GLN A 235 53.87 5.63 -1.77
N ALA A 236 53.34 4.53 -2.32
CA ALA A 236 54.11 3.31 -2.58
C ALA A 236 55.25 3.59 -3.57
N ILE A 237 54.98 4.26 -4.70
CA ILE A 237 56.02 4.63 -5.68
C ILE A 237 57.06 5.53 -5.06
N THR A 238 56.64 6.51 -4.23
CA THR A 238 57.59 7.42 -3.58
C THR A 238 58.47 6.67 -2.56
N SER A 239 57.91 5.74 -1.81
CA SER A 239 58.66 4.90 -0.87
C SER A 239 59.69 4.04 -1.62
N GLU A 240 59.32 3.36 -2.69
CA GLU A 240 60.24 2.55 -3.51
C GLU A 240 61.36 3.41 -4.10
N LEU A 241 61.06 4.61 -4.59
CA LEU A 241 62.07 5.54 -5.10
C LEU A 241 63.04 5.99 -4.00
N LEU A 242 62.54 6.29 -2.80
CA LEU A 242 63.39 6.66 -1.63
C LEU A 242 64.29 5.51 -1.19
N ASP A 243 63.78 4.29 -1.20
CA ASP A 243 64.58 3.08 -0.87
C ASP A 243 65.70 2.87 -1.89
N ILE A 244 65.42 3.03 -3.19
CA ILE A 244 66.42 2.95 -4.25
C ILE A 244 67.50 4.04 -4.11
N VAL A 245 67.06 5.29 -3.91
CA VAL A 245 68.02 6.43 -3.77
C VAL A 245 68.84 6.28 -2.48
N GLY A 246 68.19 5.89 -1.37
CA GLY A 246 68.88 5.62 -0.12
C GLY A 246 69.91 4.50 -0.23
N GLY A 247 69.57 3.40 -0.92
CA GLY A 247 70.50 2.32 -1.20
C GLY A 247 71.69 2.75 -2.09
N ALA A 248 71.45 3.55 -3.13
CA ALA A 248 72.49 4.10 -3.98
C ALA A 248 73.44 5.03 -3.25
N ALA A 249 72.89 5.95 -2.42
CA ALA A 249 73.70 6.86 -1.59
C ALA A 249 74.59 6.09 -0.58
N ALA A 250 74.10 5.02 0.05
CA ALA A 250 74.85 4.18 0.96
C ALA A 250 76.01 3.45 0.26
N LEU A 251 75.88 3.10 -1.00
CA LEU A 251 76.96 2.47 -1.80
C LEU A 251 78.01 3.48 -2.28
N GLN A 252 77.69 4.76 -2.46
CA GLN A 252 78.61 5.82 -2.84
C GLN A 252 79.47 6.36 -1.62
N SER A 253 79.03 6.13 -0.44
CA SER A 253 79.69 6.60 0.81
C SER A 253 80.77 5.68 1.33
N LYS A 254 81.14 4.61 0.61
CA LYS A 254 82.28 3.72 0.77
C LYS A 254 83.37 4.02 -0.25
#